data_358610c85d17fd0e83ea6eb7206fdb06
#
_entry.id   358610c85d17fd0e83ea6eb7206fdb06
#
_cell.length_a   1.000
_cell.length_b   1.000
_cell.length_c   1.000
_cell.angle_alpha   90.00
_cell.angle_beta   90.00
_cell.angle_gamma   90.00
#
_symmetry.space_group_name_H-M   'P 1'
#
loop_
_entity.id
_entity.type
_entity.pdbx_description
1 polymer ?
#
loop_
_entity_poly.entity_id
_entity_poly.type
_entity_poly.pdbx_seq_one_letter_code
_entity_poly.pdbx_strand_id
1 'polypeptide(L)'
;MSSLSITGVTKSFGSTRAVDDVTLEVPHGSFTTVLGPSGCGKTTLLRLIAGFLVPESGSIAFGDTTVVGDGVRPVPPQTRRVGYVPQEGALFPHLDVAANIAFGLPREARGGSQGRDRVAEMLDLVELPADFRHRRPDELSGGQQQRVALARSLAPAPAIVLLDEPFSSLDAGLRGSTARAVRRALQATNTTALLVTHDQNEALSLADQVAVMRAGRLVQSASPSEVYLSPTDPQVAEFVGRAVVLPGTAADARATCALGEVVLTEPATGPVALMIRPEQVFVDLTHDEGVRGTVEEVSYYGHDCAVRVLLDDGTSVLARMAGVRHPGPGDTVHLRVTGLVRSYHPVGAP
;
A
#
# COMPACT_ATOMS: atom_id res chain seq x y z
N MET A 1 0.60 18.10 17.98
CA MET A 1 1.29 17.07 17.14
C MET A 1 0.21 16.23 16.50
N SER A 2 0.24 16.03 15.18
CA SER A 2 -0.96 15.53 14.47
C SER A 2 -0.81 14.03 14.15
N SER A 3 -0.89 13.16 15.17
CA SER A 3 -1.17 11.73 14.97
C SER A 3 -2.64 11.54 14.56
N LEU A 4 -2.98 10.40 13.95
CA LEU A 4 -4.35 9.99 13.70
C LEU A 4 -4.63 8.73 14.51
N SER A 5 -5.70 8.76 15.30
CA SER A 5 -6.20 7.62 16.04
C SER A 5 -7.61 7.27 15.58
N ILE A 6 -7.81 6.01 15.20
CA ILE A 6 -9.09 5.43 14.78
C ILE A 6 -9.36 4.28 15.74
N THR A 7 -10.51 4.27 16.40
CA THR A 7 -10.85 3.26 17.41
C THR A 7 -12.23 2.70 17.15
N GLY A 8 -12.32 1.41 16.81
CA GLY A 8 -13.56 0.65 16.67
C GLY A 8 -14.53 1.20 15.63
N VAL A 9 -14.02 1.86 14.57
CA VAL A 9 -14.87 2.54 13.57
C VAL A 9 -15.60 1.53 12.71
N THR A 10 -16.93 1.71 12.62
CA THR A 10 -17.82 0.87 11.80
C THR A 10 -18.69 1.71 10.88
N LYS A 11 -18.88 1.23 9.64
CA LYS A 11 -19.77 1.84 8.64
C LYS A 11 -20.35 0.81 7.71
N SER A 12 -21.69 0.81 7.59
CA SER A 12 -22.43 -0.04 6.68
C SER A 12 -23.14 0.76 5.58
N PHE A 13 -23.41 0.12 4.46
CA PHE A 13 -24.28 0.58 3.37
C PHE A 13 -25.26 -0.53 3.05
N GLY A 14 -26.50 -0.37 3.47
CA GLY A 14 -27.50 -1.44 3.42
C GLY A 14 -27.04 -2.64 4.26
N SER A 15 -26.95 -3.82 3.64
CA SER A 15 -26.48 -5.04 4.30
C SER A 15 -24.95 -5.21 4.29
N THR A 16 -24.22 -4.36 3.55
CA THR A 16 -22.77 -4.50 3.40
C THR A 16 -22.04 -3.65 4.44
N ARG A 17 -21.25 -4.28 5.30
CA ARG A 17 -20.39 -3.63 6.26
C ARG A 17 -19.06 -3.26 5.58
N ALA A 18 -18.95 -2.00 5.12
CA ALA A 18 -17.80 -1.52 4.36
C ALA A 18 -16.57 -1.26 5.23
N VAL A 19 -16.78 -0.85 6.49
CA VAL A 19 -15.76 -0.72 7.52
C VAL A 19 -16.33 -1.39 8.76
N ASP A 20 -15.59 -2.33 9.35
CA ASP A 20 -16.05 -3.21 10.42
C ASP A 20 -15.02 -3.25 11.54
N ASP A 21 -15.29 -2.53 12.62
CA ASP A 21 -14.48 -2.46 13.84
C ASP A 21 -13.00 -2.13 13.56
N VAL A 22 -12.77 -1.10 12.74
CA VAL A 22 -11.41 -0.70 12.35
C VAL A 22 -10.77 0.13 13.46
N THR A 23 -9.60 -0.35 13.93
CA THR A 23 -8.71 0.37 14.86
C THR A 23 -7.33 0.52 14.22
N LEU A 24 -6.84 1.77 14.13
CA LEU A 24 -5.55 2.11 13.52
C LEU A 24 -4.94 3.34 14.18
N GLU A 25 -3.68 3.23 14.54
CA GLU A 25 -2.85 4.36 14.97
C GLU A 25 -1.87 4.75 13.87
N VAL A 26 -1.86 6.04 13.52
CA VAL A 26 -0.93 6.64 12.55
C VAL A 26 -0.06 7.64 13.31
N PRO A 27 1.23 7.33 13.52
CA PRO A 27 2.14 8.22 14.26
C PRO A 27 2.31 9.58 13.57
N HIS A 28 2.60 10.60 14.37
CA HIS A 28 2.90 11.94 13.83
C HIS A 28 4.10 11.89 12.87
N GLY A 29 3.96 12.55 11.71
CA GLY A 29 5.00 12.63 10.68
C GLY A 29 5.24 11.33 9.92
N SER A 30 4.51 10.24 10.23
CA SER A 30 4.62 8.97 9.51
C SER A 30 3.83 8.97 8.21
N PHE A 31 4.30 8.17 7.28
CA PHE A 31 3.60 7.80 6.05
C PHE A 31 3.03 6.39 6.21
N THR A 32 1.73 6.30 6.52
CA THR A 32 1.04 5.01 6.68
C THR A 32 0.27 4.69 5.40
N THR A 33 0.31 3.42 4.98
CA THR A 33 -0.44 2.96 3.82
C THR A 33 -1.48 1.92 4.23
N VAL A 34 -2.74 2.13 3.86
CA VAL A 34 -3.80 1.11 3.92
C VAL A 34 -3.82 0.37 2.60
N LEU A 35 -3.38 -0.88 2.63
CA LEU A 35 -3.27 -1.77 1.48
C LEU A 35 -4.40 -2.81 1.50
N GLY A 36 -5.03 -3.07 0.37
CA GLY A 36 -6.06 -4.11 0.29
C GLY A 36 -6.67 -4.23 -1.10
N PRO A 37 -7.38 -5.32 -1.40
CA PRO A 37 -8.05 -5.52 -2.68
C PRO A 37 -9.14 -4.46 -2.94
N SER A 38 -9.55 -4.32 -4.19
CA SER A 38 -10.66 -3.43 -4.56
C SER A 38 -11.94 -3.81 -3.81
N GLY A 39 -12.69 -2.82 -3.34
CA GLY A 39 -13.93 -3.02 -2.61
C GLY A 39 -13.80 -3.42 -1.14
N CYS A 40 -12.59 -3.54 -0.57
CA CYS A 40 -12.43 -3.93 0.85
C CYS A 40 -12.71 -2.81 1.87
N GLY A 41 -13.06 -1.58 1.43
CA GLY A 41 -13.46 -0.49 2.33
C GLY A 41 -12.47 0.67 2.48
N LYS A 42 -11.31 0.67 1.81
CA LYS A 42 -10.24 1.70 1.94
C LYS A 42 -10.73 3.12 1.72
N THR A 43 -11.37 3.40 0.58
CA THR A 43 -11.92 4.73 0.27
C THR A 43 -13.03 5.14 1.26
N THR A 44 -13.82 4.17 1.76
CA THR A 44 -14.81 4.44 2.80
C THR A 44 -14.14 4.89 4.10
N LEU A 45 -13.10 4.19 4.54
CA LEU A 45 -12.30 4.57 5.71
C LEU A 45 -11.73 5.98 5.53
N LEU A 46 -11.14 6.27 4.38
CA LEU A 46 -10.57 7.58 4.07
C LEU A 46 -11.62 8.71 4.13
N ARG A 47 -12.82 8.45 3.58
CA ARG A 47 -13.95 9.40 3.62
C ARG A 47 -14.50 9.63 5.03
N LEU A 48 -14.46 8.62 5.90
CA LEU A 48 -14.79 8.75 7.31
C LEU A 48 -13.79 9.66 8.04
N ILE A 49 -12.49 9.47 7.79
CA ILE A 49 -11.42 10.31 8.36
C ILE A 49 -11.55 11.74 7.85
N ALA A 50 -11.79 11.96 6.57
CA ALA A 50 -11.99 13.28 5.97
C ALA A 50 -13.27 13.99 6.47
N GLY A 51 -14.25 13.24 7.00
CA GLY A 51 -15.54 13.74 7.45
C GLY A 51 -16.61 13.85 6.37
N PHE A 52 -16.38 13.28 5.19
CA PHE A 52 -17.41 13.16 4.14
C PHE A 52 -18.47 12.11 4.48
N LEU A 53 -18.14 11.19 5.39
CA LEU A 53 -19.04 10.21 5.96
C LEU A 53 -18.96 10.27 7.49
N VAL A 54 -20.06 9.88 8.15
CA VAL A 54 -20.12 9.72 9.60
C VAL A 54 -20.17 8.23 9.92
N PRO A 55 -19.31 7.72 10.83
CA PRO A 55 -19.36 6.32 11.25
C PRO A 55 -20.64 6.04 12.05
N GLU A 56 -21.01 4.77 12.14
CA GLU A 56 -22.13 4.28 12.97
C GLU A 56 -21.69 4.08 14.43
N SER A 57 -20.42 3.71 14.62
CA SER A 57 -19.79 3.53 15.93
C SER A 57 -18.30 3.80 15.84
N GLY A 58 -17.65 3.91 17.01
CA GLY A 58 -16.23 4.19 17.14
C GLY A 58 -15.88 5.65 17.11
N SER A 59 -14.59 5.96 17.16
CA SER A 59 -14.10 7.35 17.23
C SER A 59 -12.91 7.58 16.33
N ILE A 60 -12.73 8.86 15.91
CA ILE A 60 -11.57 9.34 15.15
C ILE A 60 -11.06 10.60 15.84
N ALA A 61 -9.74 10.65 16.05
CA ALA A 61 -9.07 11.80 16.66
C ALA A 61 -7.80 12.20 15.89
N PHE A 62 -7.49 13.50 15.88
CA PHE A 62 -6.23 14.05 15.40
C PHE A 62 -5.47 14.64 16.59
N GLY A 63 -4.36 14.00 16.99
CA GLY A 63 -3.72 14.27 18.28
C GLY A 63 -4.73 14.13 19.42
N ASP A 64 -4.85 15.16 20.25
CA ASP A 64 -5.77 15.18 21.40
C ASP A 64 -7.21 15.62 21.03
N THR A 65 -7.50 15.85 19.74
CA THR A 65 -8.79 16.38 19.30
C THR A 65 -9.64 15.29 18.65
N THR A 66 -10.68 14.83 19.34
CA THR A 66 -11.68 13.91 18.78
C THR A 66 -12.58 14.65 17.78
N VAL A 67 -12.62 14.19 16.53
CA VAL A 67 -13.43 14.80 15.45
C VAL A 67 -14.76 14.08 15.20
N VAL A 68 -14.88 12.84 15.67
CA VAL A 68 -16.13 12.05 15.72
C VAL A 68 -15.99 10.96 16.76
N GLY A 69 -17.05 10.68 17.51
CA GLY A 69 -17.09 9.66 18.57
C GLY A 69 -18.32 9.82 19.44
N ASP A 70 -18.48 8.96 20.46
CA ASP A 70 -19.60 8.99 21.37
C ASP A 70 -19.68 10.34 22.10
N GLY A 71 -20.86 10.99 22.05
CA GLY A 71 -21.09 12.29 22.67
C GLY A 71 -20.44 13.48 21.95
N VAL A 72 -19.68 13.25 20.89
CA VAL A 72 -19.03 14.30 20.10
C VAL A 72 -19.81 14.57 18.82
N ARG A 73 -20.26 15.84 18.65
CA ARG A 73 -20.83 16.25 17.36
C ARG A 73 -19.78 16.16 16.27
N PRO A 74 -20.06 15.42 15.16
CA PRO A 74 -19.09 15.27 14.08
C PRO A 74 -18.58 16.60 13.54
N VAL A 75 -17.26 16.77 13.56
CA VAL A 75 -16.59 17.94 12.99
C VAL A 75 -16.72 17.88 11.47
N PRO A 76 -17.23 18.93 10.80
CA PRO A 76 -17.41 18.91 9.35
C PRO A 76 -16.06 18.95 8.60
N PRO A 77 -15.98 18.44 7.36
CA PRO A 77 -14.72 18.26 6.60
C PRO A 77 -13.87 19.53 6.53
N GLN A 78 -14.47 20.69 6.26
CA GLN A 78 -13.76 21.95 6.06
C GLN A 78 -13.05 22.46 7.33
N THR A 79 -13.38 21.96 8.50
CA THR A 79 -12.76 22.36 9.78
C THR A 79 -11.84 21.30 10.37
N ARG A 80 -11.73 20.12 9.74
CA ARG A 80 -10.85 19.03 10.21
C ARG A 80 -9.37 19.28 9.96
N ARG A 81 -9.00 20.32 9.20
CA ARG A 81 -7.61 20.60 8.78
C ARG A 81 -6.94 19.41 8.08
N VAL A 82 -7.69 18.74 7.22
CA VAL A 82 -7.25 17.58 6.43
C VAL A 82 -6.97 18.01 5.00
N GLY A 83 -5.79 17.69 4.48
CA GLY A 83 -5.52 17.72 3.03
C GLY A 83 -6.06 16.45 2.39
N TYR A 84 -6.81 16.57 1.30
CA TYR A 84 -7.35 15.41 0.58
C TYR A 84 -6.92 15.46 -0.88
N VAL A 85 -6.28 14.38 -1.33
CA VAL A 85 -5.86 14.18 -2.72
C VAL A 85 -6.66 13.00 -3.27
N PRO A 86 -7.66 13.24 -4.12
CA PRO A 86 -8.48 12.19 -4.72
C PRO A 86 -7.72 11.46 -5.85
N GLN A 87 -8.23 10.31 -6.25
CA GLN A 87 -7.64 9.42 -7.26
C GLN A 87 -7.34 10.12 -8.60
N GLU A 88 -8.20 11.01 -9.08
CA GLU A 88 -8.04 11.72 -10.34
C GLU A 88 -7.33 13.09 -10.21
N GLY A 89 -6.69 13.37 -9.06
CA GLY A 89 -6.06 14.68 -8.78
C GLY A 89 -7.06 15.83 -8.63
N ALA A 90 -8.17 15.80 -9.36
CA ALA A 90 -9.31 16.72 -9.33
C ALA A 90 -8.89 18.20 -9.25
N LEU A 91 -7.98 18.62 -10.12
CA LEU A 91 -7.64 20.03 -10.29
C LEU A 91 -8.83 20.79 -10.89
N PHE A 92 -8.96 22.06 -10.52
CA PHE A 92 -9.97 22.94 -11.10
C PHE A 92 -9.55 23.31 -12.53
N PRO A 93 -10.24 22.86 -13.59
CA PRO A 93 -9.76 23.01 -14.97
C PRO A 93 -9.78 24.47 -15.46
N HIS A 94 -10.57 25.31 -14.83
CA HIS A 94 -10.69 26.75 -15.13
C HIS A 94 -9.64 27.61 -14.43
N LEU A 95 -8.85 27.04 -13.51
CA LEU A 95 -7.80 27.71 -12.76
C LEU A 95 -6.43 27.28 -13.26
N ASP A 96 -5.46 28.18 -13.28
CA ASP A 96 -4.06 27.82 -13.47
C ASP A 96 -3.47 27.11 -12.24
N VAL A 97 -2.22 26.67 -12.33
CA VAL A 97 -1.53 25.95 -11.23
C VAL A 97 -1.44 26.81 -9.97
N ALA A 98 -1.10 28.10 -10.12
CA ALA A 98 -0.99 29.00 -8.97
C ALA A 98 -2.33 29.17 -8.25
N ALA A 99 -3.40 29.38 -8.98
CA ALA A 99 -4.74 29.50 -8.44
C ALA A 99 -5.27 28.18 -7.83
N ASN A 100 -4.95 27.03 -8.44
CA ASN A 100 -5.23 25.71 -7.86
C ASN A 100 -4.55 25.54 -6.51
N ILE A 101 -3.25 25.82 -6.40
CA ILE A 101 -2.50 25.72 -5.12
C ILE A 101 -3.05 26.72 -4.10
N ALA A 102 -3.25 27.97 -4.49
CA ALA A 102 -3.76 29.03 -3.62
C ALA A 102 -5.20 28.76 -3.17
N PHE A 103 -5.96 27.92 -3.87
CA PHE A 103 -7.35 27.60 -3.49
C PHE A 103 -7.47 27.00 -2.08
N GLY A 104 -6.47 26.23 -1.64
CA GLY A 104 -6.38 25.69 -0.29
C GLY A 104 -6.16 26.74 0.82
N LEU A 105 -5.67 27.93 0.46
CA LEU A 105 -5.38 29.00 1.42
C LEU A 105 -6.65 29.73 1.87
N PRO A 106 -6.63 30.36 3.08
CA PRO A 106 -7.65 31.31 3.48
C PRO A 106 -7.85 32.39 2.42
N ARG A 107 -9.10 32.83 2.23
CA ARG A 107 -9.46 33.75 1.14
C ARG A 107 -8.63 35.06 1.15
N GLU A 108 -8.33 35.54 2.33
CA GLU A 108 -7.54 36.76 2.54
C GLU A 108 -6.08 36.61 2.12
N ALA A 109 -5.54 35.39 2.21
CA ALA A 109 -4.16 35.08 1.88
C ALA A 109 -3.94 34.78 0.39
N ARG A 110 -4.98 34.48 -0.41
CA ARG A 110 -4.85 33.99 -1.80
C ARG A 110 -4.21 35.00 -2.74
N GLY A 111 -4.53 36.28 -2.63
CA GLY A 111 -4.13 37.33 -3.60
C GLY A 111 -2.93 38.18 -3.18
N GLY A 112 -2.44 38.07 -1.96
CA GLY A 112 -1.35 38.87 -1.42
C GLY A 112 0.06 38.34 -1.76
N SER A 113 1.10 39.04 -1.27
CA SER A 113 2.49 38.55 -1.36
C SER A 113 2.64 37.20 -0.69
N GLN A 114 2.07 37.02 0.51
CA GLN A 114 2.09 35.75 1.24
C GLN A 114 1.54 34.56 0.45
N GLY A 115 0.46 34.76 -0.31
CA GLY A 115 -0.10 33.72 -1.16
C GLY A 115 0.84 33.35 -2.31
N ARG A 116 1.45 34.36 -2.95
CA ARG A 116 2.44 34.14 -4.02
C ARG A 116 3.68 33.41 -3.51
N ASP A 117 4.18 33.82 -2.33
CA ASP A 117 5.35 33.19 -1.71
C ASP A 117 5.03 31.74 -1.32
N ARG A 118 3.84 31.48 -0.78
CA ARG A 118 3.40 30.12 -0.44
C ARG A 118 3.21 29.24 -1.67
N VAL A 119 2.70 29.79 -2.78
CA VAL A 119 2.61 29.05 -4.06
C VAL A 119 4.01 28.70 -4.59
N ALA A 120 4.95 29.64 -4.52
CA ALA A 120 6.33 29.37 -4.94
C ALA A 120 6.98 28.29 -4.08
N GLU A 121 6.83 28.37 -2.76
CA GLU A 121 7.28 27.32 -1.82
C GLU A 121 6.67 25.95 -2.14
N MET A 122 5.39 25.90 -2.42
CA MET A 122 4.70 24.65 -2.74
C MET A 122 5.15 24.06 -4.09
N LEU A 123 5.42 24.89 -5.10
CA LEU A 123 5.97 24.42 -6.38
C LEU A 123 7.36 23.81 -6.20
N ASP A 124 8.23 24.47 -5.42
CA ASP A 124 9.57 23.96 -5.10
C ASP A 124 9.47 22.64 -4.33
N LEU A 125 8.63 22.59 -3.30
CA LEU A 125 8.40 21.40 -2.47
C LEU A 125 7.98 20.17 -3.28
N VAL A 126 7.15 20.35 -4.32
CA VAL A 126 6.69 19.26 -5.20
C VAL A 126 7.56 19.11 -6.45
N GLU A 127 8.71 19.74 -6.49
CA GLU A 127 9.69 19.66 -7.59
C GLU A 127 9.09 20.04 -8.96
N LEU A 128 8.32 21.10 -9.00
CA LEU A 128 7.79 21.69 -10.24
C LEU A 128 8.46 23.04 -10.52
N PRO A 129 8.88 23.30 -11.78
CA PRO A 129 9.46 24.58 -12.16
C PRO A 129 8.54 25.76 -11.86
N ALA A 130 9.12 26.89 -11.45
CA ALA A 130 8.36 28.08 -11.06
C ALA A 130 7.49 28.68 -12.19
N ASP A 131 7.87 28.48 -13.45
CA ASP A 131 7.12 28.90 -14.64
C ASP A 131 5.83 28.11 -14.85
N PHE A 132 5.68 26.93 -14.21
CA PHE A 132 4.45 26.13 -14.26
C PHE A 132 3.27 26.84 -13.61
N ARG A 133 3.51 27.86 -12.77
CA ARG A 133 2.45 28.63 -12.10
C ARG A 133 1.33 29.13 -13.01
N HIS A 134 1.65 29.40 -14.27
CA HIS A 134 0.73 29.96 -15.25
C HIS A 134 0.08 28.92 -16.16
N ARG A 135 0.50 27.64 -16.06
CA ARG A 135 -0.08 26.55 -16.84
C ARG A 135 -1.46 26.15 -16.33
N ARG A 136 -2.29 25.66 -17.23
CA ARG A 136 -3.57 25.03 -16.89
C ARG A 136 -3.39 23.53 -16.68
N PRO A 137 -4.35 22.85 -16.01
CA PRO A 137 -4.29 21.42 -15.81
C PRO A 137 -4.12 20.58 -17.08
N ASP A 138 -4.73 20.96 -18.19
CA ASP A 138 -4.65 20.29 -19.49
C ASP A 138 -3.27 20.42 -20.17
N GLU A 139 -2.42 21.34 -19.71
CA GLU A 139 -1.04 21.51 -20.16
C GLU A 139 -0.03 20.69 -19.31
N LEU A 140 -0.51 19.89 -18.37
CA LEU A 140 0.29 19.12 -17.44
C LEU A 140 0.16 17.61 -17.70
N SER A 141 1.27 16.87 -17.52
CA SER A 141 1.20 15.41 -17.44
C SER A 141 0.43 14.96 -16.19
N GLY A 142 -0.09 13.74 -16.19
CA GLY A 142 -0.81 13.18 -15.02
C GLY A 142 0.01 13.26 -13.73
N GLY A 143 1.31 12.94 -13.78
CA GLY A 143 2.18 13.05 -12.60
C GLY A 143 2.41 14.50 -12.14
N GLN A 144 2.42 15.48 -13.07
CA GLN A 144 2.47 16.89 -12.72
C GLN A 144 1.16 17.35 -12.08
N GLN A 145 0.02 16.91 -12.61
CA GLN A 145 -1.30 17.18 -12.01
C GLN A 145 -1.39 16.64 -10.57
N GLN A 146 -0.91 15.42 -10.32
CA GLN A 146 -0.88 14.84 -8.98
C GLN A 146 0.01 15.63 -8.01
N ARG A 147 1.17 16.10 -8.47
CA ARG A 147 2.04 16.96 -7.66
C ARG A 147 1.40 18.32 -7.36
N VAL A 148 0.68 18.91 -8.31
CA VAL A 148 -0.09 20.14 -8.07
C VAL A 148 -1.25 19.89 -7.07
N ALA A 149 -1.94 18.76 -7.17
CA ALA A 149 -2.99 18.39 -6.23
C ALA A 149 -2.44 18.20 -4.80
N LEU A 150 -1.25 17.59 -4.68
CA LEU A 150 -0.55 17.50 -3.40
C LEU A 150 -0.17 18.91 -2.87
N ALA A 151 0.43 19.76 -3.70
CA ALA A 151 0.78 21.13 -3.35
C ALA A 151 -0.44 21.91 -2.84
N ARG A 152 -1.60 21.81 -3.52
CA ARG A 152 -2.86 22.38 -3.10
C ARG A 152 -3.31 21.88 -1.71
N SER A 153 -3.13 20.58 -1.47
CA SER A 153 -3.51 19.97 -0.19
C SER A 153 -2.57 20.37 0.96
N LEU A 154 -1.29 20.63 0.69
CA LEU A 154 -0.27 21.04 1.65
C LEU A 154 -0.23 22.54 1.91
N ALA A 155 -0.70 23.35 0.95
CA ALA A 155 -0.66 24.82 1.07
C ALA A 155 -1.25 25.37 2.38
N PRO A 156 -2.40 24.87 2.91
CA PRO A 156 -2.97 25.34 4.17
C PRO A 156 -2.29 24.75 5.42
N ALA A 157 -1.17 24.05 5.31
CA ALA A 157 -0.51 23.36 6.42
C ALA A 157 -1.47 22.43 7.20
N PRO A 158 -1.99 21.38 6.57
CA PRO A 158 -2.97 20.49 7.20
C PRO A 158 -2.36 19.69 8.35
N ALA A 159 -3.21 19.16 9.22
CA ALA A 159 -2.82 18.25 10.29
C ALA A 159 -2.38 16.88 9.73
N ILE A 160 -3.07 16.42 8.67
CA ILE A 160 -2.83 15.16 7.98
C ILE A 160 -3.18 15.30 6.49
N VAL A 161 -2.48 14.57 5.62
CA VAL A 161 -2.81 14.42 4.20
C VAL A 161 -3.34 13.01 3.94
N LEU A 162 -4.50 12.94 3.31
CA LEU A 162 -5.16 11.71 2.87
C LEU A 162 -5.02 11.58 1.36
N LEU A 163 -4.51 10.44 0.90
CA LEU A 163 -4.20 10.16 -0.50
C LEU A 163 -5.05 8.96 -0.96
N ASP A 164 -6.00 9.18 -1.87
CA ASP A 164 -6.91 8.15 -2.37
C ASP A 164 -6.44 7.63 -3.72
N GLU A 165 -5.69 6.53 -3.74
CA GLU A 165 -5.10 5.90 -4.93
C GLU A 165 -4.44 6.91 -5.91
N PRO A 166 -3.58 7.83 -5.44
CA PRO A 166 -3.16 8.99 -6.21
C PRO A 166 -2.29 8.65 -7.42
N PHE A 167 -1.77 7.43 -7.51
CA PHE A 167 -0.85 7.03 -8.58
C PHE A 167 -1.46 6.04 -9.57
N SER A 168 -2.71 5.61 -9.35
CA SER A 168 -3.37 4.56 -10.14
C SER A 168 -3.58 4.93 -11.62
N SER A 169 -3.79 6.22 -11.91
CA SER A 169 -3.98 6.73 -13.28
C SER A 169 -2.69 7.04 -14.03
N LEU A 170 -1.52 6.88 -13.38
CA LEU A 170 -0.22 7.17 -13.98
C LEU A 170 0.35 5.96 -14.72
N ASP A 171 1.05 6.21 -15.82
CA ASP A 171 1.86 5.20 -16.48
C ASP A 171 2.99 4.69 -15.56
N ALA A 172 3.51 3.48 -15.86
CA ALA A 172 4.49 2.82 -15.01
C ALA A 172 5.80 3.61 -14.84
N GLY A 173 6.22 4.38 -15.85
CA GLY A 173 7.45 5.17 -15.82
C GLY A 173 7.34 6.38 -14.89
N LEU A 174 6.19 7.05 -14.89
CA LEU A 174 5.95 8.23 -14.06
C LEU A 174 5.51 7.89 -12.63
N ARG A 175 4.86 6.74 -12.43
CA ARG A 175 4.32 6.32 -11.12
C ARG A 175 5.39 6.35 -10.03
N GLY A 176 6.49 5.63 -10.22
CA GLY A 176 7.55 5.53 -9.22
C GLY A 176 8.26 6.85 -8.92
N SER A 177 8.49 7.70 -9.93
CA SER A 177 9.13 9.01 -9.74
C SER A 177 8.20 9.98 -9.01
N THR A 178 6.91 10.02 -9.38
CA THR A 178 5.89 10.86 -8.73
C THR A 178 5.67 10.44 -7.28
N ALA A 179 5.57 9.13 -7.01
CA ALA A 179 5.39 8.60 -5.66
C ALA A 179 6.57 8.99 -4.73
N ARG A 180 7.81 8.90 -5.22
CA ARG A 180 8.98 9.36 -4.47
C ARG A 180 8.99 10.87 -4.23
N ALA A 181 8.58 11.69 -5.21
CA ALA A 181 8.47 13.14 -5.05
C ALA A 181 7.40 13.50 -3.98
N VAL A 182 6.24 12.85 -4.02
CA VAL A 182 5.20 12.97 -2.99
C VAL A 182 5.73 12.63 -1.60
N ARG A 183 6.45 11.50 -1.48
CA ARG A 183 7.05 11.07 -0.22
C ARG A 183 8.04 12.11 0.31
N ARG A 184 8.95 12.63 -0.53
CA ARG A 184 9.91 13.67 -0.13
C ARG A 184 9.23 14.95 0.36
N ALA A 185 8.19 15.41 -0.36
CA ALA A 185 7.43 16.60 0.03
C ALA A 185 6.77 16.45 1.42
N LEU A 186 6.16 15.29 1.69
CA LEU A 186 5.54 15.00 2.97
C LEU A 186 6.57 14.92 4.11
N GLN A 187 7.73 14.29 3.86
CA GLN A 187 8.84 14.23 4.81
C GLN A 187 9.43 15.61 5.11
N ALA A 188 9.67 16.44 4.07
CA ALA A 188 10.22 17.79 4.24
C ALA A 188 9.34 18.70 5.10
N THR A 189 8.02 18.48 5.06
CA THR A 189 7.04 19.24 5.88
C THR A 189 6.70 18.54 7.20
N ASN A 190 7.28 17.38 7.50
CA ASN A 190 6.94 16.53 8.65
C ASN A 190 5.41 16.31 8.78
N THR A 191 4.74 16.17 7.63
CA THR A 191 3.29 16.01 7.57
C THR A 191 2.91 14.55 7.69
N THR A 192 2.00 14.22 8.61
CA THR A 192 1.40 12.89 8.71
C THR A 192 0.60 12.58 7.45
N ALA A 193 0.74 11.40 6.89
CA ALA A 193 0.04 11.00 5.68
C ALA A 193 -0.56 9.60 5.77
N LEU A 194 -1.75 9.44 5.21
CA LEU A 194 -2.41 8.16 5.03
C LEU A 194 -2.70 7.97 3.54
N LEU A 195 -2.04 6.98 2.95
CA LEU A 195 -2.27 6.52 1.58
C LEU A 195 -3.20 5.33 1.57
N VAL A 196 -4.20 5.30 0.70
CA VAL A 196 -4.90 4.06 0.35
C VAL A 196 -4.51 3.64 -1.05
N THR A 197 -4.19 2.37 -1.23
CA THR A 197 -3.81 1.79 -2.53
C THR A 197 -4.11 0.30 -2.59
N HIS A 198 -4.16 -0.24 -3.78
CA HIS A 198 -4.14 -1.68 -4.05
C HIS A 198 -2.78 -2.15 -4.60
N ASP A 199 -1.84 -1.22 -4.83
CA ASP A 199 -0.50 -1.53 -5.35
C ASP A 199 0.45 -1.87 -4.19
N GLN A 200 0.95 -3.11 -4.20
CA GLN A 200 1.85 -3.63 -3.18
C GLN A 200 3.22 -2.93 -3.22
N ASN A 201 3.71 -2.55 -4.41
CA ASN A 201 4.99 -1.87 -4.54
C ASN A 201 4.94 -0.47 -3.93
N GLU A 202 3.83 0.26 -4.11
CA GLU A 202 3.61 1.53 -3.45
C GLU A 202 3.62 1.36 -1.92
N ALA A 203 2.85 0.41 -1.40
CA ALA A 203 2.76 0.15 0.04
C ALA A 203 4.10 -0.23 0.66
N LEU A 204 4.82 -1.17 0.04
CA LEU A 204 6.08 -1.68 0.60
C LEU A 204 7.25 -0.70 0.43
N SER A 205 7.27 0.13 -0.63
CA SER A 205 8.40 1.02 -0.92
C SER A 205 8.28 2.42 -0.35
N LEU A 206 7.07 2.89 -0.04
CA LEU A 206 6.84 4.27 0.39
C LEU A 206 6.51 4.38 1.88
N ALA A 207 5.86 3.38 2.47
CA ALA A 207 5.30 3.48 3.81
C ALA A 207 6.35 3.27 4.92
N ASP A 208 6.13 3.94 6.06
CA ASP A 208 6.75 3.59 7.34
C ASP A 208 5.95 2.47 8.03
N GLN A 209 4.63 2.44 7.77
CA GLN A 209 3.69 1.47 8.31
C GLN A 209 2.70 1.04 7.22
N VAL A 210 2.46 -0.26 7.09
CA VAL A 210 1.46 -0.84 6.19
C VAL A 210 0.35 -1.47 7.02
N ALA A 211 -0.88 -1.03 6.80
CA ALA A 211 -2.09 -1.58 7.38
C ALA A 211 -2.84 -2.37 6.30
N VAL A 212 -2.89 -3.69 6.42
CA VAL A 212 -3.57 -4.56 5.45
C VAL A 212 -5.05 -4.65 5.78
N MET A 213 -5.89 -4.27 4.82
CA MET A 213 -7.35 -4.27 4.97
C MET A 213 -8.00 -5.36 4.09
N ARG A 214 -8.87 -6.15 4.69
CA ARG A 214 -9.61 -7.24 4.03
C ARG A 214 -11.04 -7.30 4.55
N ALA A 215 -12.02 -7.31 3.64
CA ALA A 215 -13.46 -7.42 3.96
C ALA A 215 -13.93 -6.45 5.07
N GLY A 216 -13.53 -5.18 4.99
CA GLY A 216 -13.91 -4.14 5.94
C GLY A 216 -13.06 -4.07 7.21
N ARG A 217 -12.15 -5.02 7.46
CA ARG A 217 -11.35 -5.10 8.68
C ARG A 217 -9.86 -4.88 8.42
N LEU A 218 -9.15 -4.34 9.39
CA LEU A 218 -7.69 -4.40 9.42
C LEU A 218 -7.25 -5.77 9.96
N VAL A 219 -6.45 -6.48 9.17
CA VAL A 219 -5.96 -7.82 9.52
C VAL A 219 -4.52 -7.80 10.02
N GLN A 220 -3.73 -6.82 9.60
CA GLN A 220 -2.36 -6.60 10.07
C GLN A 220 -1.98 -5.13 9.93
N SER A 221 -1.21 -4.61 10.88
CA SER A 221 -0.59 -3.28 10.77
C SER A 221 0.81 -3.35 11.37
N ALA A 222 1.84 -3.15 10.53
CA ALA A 222 3.24 -3.29 10.91
C ALA A 222 4.16 -2.56 9.92
N SER A 223 5.48 -2.64 10.12
CA SER A 223 6.45 -2.17 9.13
C SER A 223 6.32 -2.92 7.80
N PRO A 224 6.69 -2.34 6.65
CA PRO A 224 6.65 -3.01 5.35
C PRO A 224 7.37 -4.37 5.34
N SER A 225 8.55 -4.43 5.95
CA SER A 225 9.33 -5.66 6.06
C SER A 225 8.63 -6.73 6.90
N GLU A 226 7.99 -6.34 7.98
CA GLU A 226 7.28 -7.27 8.86
C GLU A 226 6.00 -7.81 8.20
N VAL A 227 5.23 -6.96 7.51
CA VAL A 227 4.05 -7.41 6.73
C VAL A 227 4.47 -8.40 5.63
N TYR A 228 5.64 -8.20 5.02
CA TYR A 228 6.15 -9.08 3.98
C TYR A 228 6.73 -10.39 4.53
N LEU A 229 7.59 -10.31 5.55
CA LEU A 229 8.32 -11.47 6.09
C LEU A 229 7.52 -12.27 7.12
N SER A 230 6.62 -11.59 7.84
CA SER A 230 5.82 -12.17 8.93
C SER A 230 4.34 -11.85 8.80
N PRO A 231 3.69 -12.19 7.66
CA PRO A 231 2.26 -12.00 7.50
C PRO A 231 1.47 -12.77 8.54
N THR A 232 0.34 -12.21 8.99
CA THR A 232 -0.48 -12.80 10.06
C THR A 232 -1.18 -14.09 9.65
N ASP A 233 -1.50 -14.23 8.36
CA ASP A 233 -2.15 -15.41 7.81
C ASP A 233 -1.72 -15.68 6.35
N PRO A 234 -1.99 -16.89 5.81
CA PRO A 234 -1.65 -17.25 4.44
C PRO A 234 -2.26 -16.32 3.38
N GLN A 235 -3.47 -15.81 3.60
CA GLN A 235 -4.13 -14.92 2.64
C GLN A 235 -3.44 -13.55 2.55
N VAL A 236 -2.93 -13.03 3.69
CA VAL A 236 -2.07 -11.84 3.68
C VAL A 236 -0.77 -12.14 2.94
N ALA A 237 -0.17 -13.32 3.15
CA ALA A 237 1.05 -13.74 2.48
C ALA A 237 0.88 -13.83 0.95
N GLU A 238 -0.21 -14.41 0.48
CA GLU A 238 -0.56 -14.50 -0.95
C GLU A 238 -0.84 -13.12 -1.55
N PHE A 239 -1.59 -12.30 -0.83
CA PHE A 239 -1.93 -10.96 -1.27
C PHE A 239 -0.69 -10.06 -1.32
N VAL A 240 0.19 -10.11 -0.31
CA VAL A 240 1.41 -9.31 -0.24
C VAL A 240 2.62 -10.13 -0.72
N GLY A 241 3.02 -9.95 -1.99
CA GLY A 241 4.22 -10.59 -2.55
C GLY A 241 3.97 -11.97 -3.18
N ARG A 242 2.71 -12.36 -3.43
CA ARG A 242 2.35 -13.59 -4.18
C ARG A 242 3.01 -14.86 -3.63
N ALA A 243 3.02 -15.01 -2.30
CA ALA A 243 3.58 -16.21 -1.68
C ALA A 243 2.90 -17.48 -2.20
N VAL A 244 3.69 -18.53 -2.37
CA VAL A 244 3.18 -19.88 -2.59
C VAL A 244 2.87 -20.47 -1.22
N VAL A 245 1.66 -20.95 -1.01
CA VAL A 245 1.25 -21.61 0.23
C VAL A 245 1.05 -23.11 -0.06
N LEU A 246 1.90 -23.94 0.50
CA LEU A 246 1.87 -25.39 0.29
C LEU A 246 1.49 -26.12 1.57
N PRO A 247 0.69 -27.20 1.49
CA PRO A 247 0.51 -28.09 2.62
C PRO A 247 1.82 -28.83 2.92
N GLY A 248 2.09 -29.07 4.20
CA GLY A 248 3.25 -29.81 4.63
C GLY A 248 3.04 -30.48 5.98
N THR A 249 4.02 -31.28 6.37
CA THR A 249 4.07 -31.92 7.71
C THR A 249 5.35 -31.47 8.40
N ALA A 250 5.20 -30.81 9.53
CA ALA A 250 6.30 -30.31 10.35
C ALA A 250 6.74 -31.33 11.39
N ALA A 251 8.05 -31.40 11.60
CA ALA A 251 8.72 -32.16 12.66
C ALA A 251 9.84 -31.27 13.23
N ASP A 252 9.54 -30.57 14.32
CA ASP A 252 10.42 -29.61 14.97
C ASP A 252 10.81 -28.43 14.02
N ALA A 253 12.08 -28.18 13.82
CA ALA A 253 12.58 -27.07 12.98
C ALA A 253 12.51 -27.34 11.47
N ARG A 254 11.92 -28.45 11.02
CA ARG A 254 11.82 -28.84 9.61
C ARG A 254 10.40 -29.24 9.24
N ALA A 255 10.10 -29.08 7.96
CA ALA A 255 8.86 -29.61 7.38
C ALA A 255 9.09 -30.20 6.00
N THR A 256 8.27 -31.20 5.63
CA THR A 256 8.27 -31.81 4.30
C THR A 256 7.03 -31.34 3.54
N CYS A 257 7.21 -30.93 2.29
CA CYS A 257 6.15 -30.50 1.37
C CYS A 257 6.46 -30.97 -0.09
N ALA A 258 5.63 -30.53 -1.03
CA ALA A 258 5.83 -30.85 -2.46
C ALA A 258 7.20 -30.37 -3.03
N LEU A 259 7.84 -29.36 -2.41
CA LEU A 259 9.19 -28.89 -2.76
C LEU A 259 10.31 -29.55 -1.95
N GLY A 260 10.04 -30.69 -1.31
CA GLY A 260 10.99 -31.40 -0.47
C GLY A 260 11.03 -30.89 0.97
N GLU A 261 12.17 -31.11 1.62
CA GLU A 261 12.39 -30.69 3.02
C GLU A 261 12.76 -29.20 3.07
N VAL A 262 12.14 -28.47 4.01
CA VAL A 262 12.37 -27.05 4.26
C VAL A 262 12.67 -26.79 5.74
N VAL A 263 13.43 -25.73 6.03
CA VAL A 263 13.74 -25.30 7.39
C VAL A 263 12.75 -24.24 7.83
N LEU A 264 12.16 -24.41 9.00
CA LEU A 264 11.13 -23.50 9.52
C LEU A 264 11.75 -22.32 10.27
N THR A 265 11.05 -21.17 10.24
CA THR A 265 11.36 -19.99 11.06
C THR A 265 11.18 -20.27 12.54
N GLU A 266 10.16 -21.03 12.88
CA GLU A 266 9.78 -21.44 14.23
C GLU A 266 9.45 -22.94 14.23
N PRO A 267 9.86 -23.70 15.27
CA PRO A 267 9.52 -25.11 15.36
C PRO A 267 8.02 -25.34 15.36
N ALA A 268 7.58 -26.36 14.64
CA ALA A 268 6.19 -26.76 14.55
C ALA A 268 6.07 -28.31 14.50
N THR A 269 4.87 -28.83 14.73
CA THR A 269 4.63 -30.27 14.68
C THR A 269 3.28 -30.57 14.03
N GLY A 270 3.25 -31.61 13.18
CA GLY A 270 2.04 -32.05 12.49
C GLY A 270 1.72 -31.28 11.22
N PRO A 271 0.48 -31.30 10.76
CA PRO A 271 0.07 -30.62 9.51
C PRO A 271 0.23 -29.10 9.62
N VAL A 272 0.83 -28.49 8.58
CA VAL A 272 1.07 -27.05 8.49
C VAL A 272 0.81 -26.55 7.08
N ALA A 273 0.49 -25.25 6.96
CA ALA A 273 0.56 -24.52 5.70
C ALA A 273 1.91 -23.76 5.66
N LEU A 274 2.72 -24.00 4.66
CA LEU A 274 4.06 -23.46 4.50
C LEU A 274 4.02 -22.27 3.53
N MET A 275 4.41 -21.10 3.99
CA MET A 275 4.54 -19.89 3.16
C MET A 275 5.94 -19.82 2.56
N ILE A 276 6.02 -19.89 1.26
CA ILE A 276 7.27 -19.79 0.50
C ILE A 276 7.18 -18.59 -0.44
N ARG A 277 8.13 -17.67 -0.35
CA ARG A 277 8.19 -16.54 -1.28
C ARG A 277 8.72 -16.99 -2.62
N PRO A 278 8.25 -16.43 -3.77
CA PRO A 278 8.72 -16.82 -5.09
C PRO A 278 10.25 -16.73 -5.26
N GLU A 279 10.90 -15.77 -4.60
CA GLU A 279 12.37 -15.62 -4.60
C GLU A 279 13.11 -16.62 -3.73
N GLN A 280 12.41 -17.34 -2.86
CA GLN A 280 12.98 -18.48 -2.11
C GLN A 280 13.00 -19.77 -2.91
N VAL A 281 12.21 -19.84 -3.98
CA VAL A 281 12.21 -21.01 -4.88
C VAL A 281 13.35 -20.86 -5.88
N PHE A 282 14.44 -21.56 -5.61
CA PHE A 282 15.59 -21.61 -6.51
C PHE A 282 15.28 -22.56 -7.69
N VAL A 283 15.50 -22.07 -8.92
CA VAL A 283 15.31 -22.84 -10.15
C VAL A 283 16.68 -23.23 -10.69
N ASP A 284 17.00 -24.53 -10.67
CA ASP A 284 18.23 -25.07 -11.23
C ASP A 284 18.00 -25.53 -12.68
N LEU A 285 18.84 -25.00 -13.60
CA LEU A 285 18.81 -25.25 -15.02
C LEU A 285 19.91 -26.23 -15.46
N THR A 286 20.76 -26.66 -14.52
CA THR A 286 22.04 -27.37 -14.87
C THR A 286 22.29 -28.64 -14.10
N HIS A 287 21.68 -28.79 -12.93
CA HIS A 287 21.87 -29.95 -12.06
C HIS A 287 20.53 -30.60 -11.75
N ASP A 288 20.55 -31.89 -11.53
CA ASP A 288 19.39 -32.71 -11.21
C ASP A 288 19.12 -32.74 -9.68
N GLU A 289 19.50 -31.68 -8.96
CA GLU A 289 19.30 -31.59 -7.52
C GLU A 289 18.03 -30.81 -7.19
N GLY A 290 17.12 -31.43 -6.46
CA GLY A 290 15.84 -30.84 -6.06
C GLY A 290 14.63 -31.59 -6.62
N VAL A 291 13.47 -30.95 -6.52
CA VAL A 291 12.20 -31.50 -7.01
C VAL A 291 12.02 -31.14 -8.47
N ARG A 292 11.80 -32.16 -9.29
CA ARG A 292 11.62 -32.02 -10.74
C ARG A 292 10.28 -31.36 -11.06
N GLY A 293 10.28 -30.49 -12.08
CA GLY A 293 9.06 -29.88 -12.61
C GLY A 293 9.23 -29.42 -14.04
N THR A 294 8.12 -29.12 -14.69
CA THR A 294 8.05 -28.60 -16.06
C THR A 294 7.62 -27.16 -16.05
N VAL A 295 8.32 -26.30 -16.78
CA VAL A 295 7.98 -24.88 -16.89
C VAL A 295 6.70 -24.71 -17.71
N GLU A 296 5.67 -24.12 -17.11
CA GLU A 296 4.40 -23.80 -17.78
C GLU A 296 4.44 -22.43 -18.46
N GLU A 297 4.99 -21.43 -17.74
CA GLU A 297 4.95 -20.03 -18.16
C GLU A 297 6.18 -19.28 -17.66
N VAL A 298 6.66 -18.34 -18.47
CA VAL A 298 7.71 -17.38 -18.09
C VAL A 298 7.24 -15.97 -18.40
N SER A 299 7.13 -15.14 -17.36
CA SER A 299 6.88 -13.71 -17.49
C SER A 299 8.19 -12.97 -17.29
N TYR A 300 8.72 -12.37 -18.36
CA TYR A 300 10.01 -11.68 -18.38
C TYR A 300 9.84 -10.18 -18.14
N TYR A 301 10.58 -9.63 -17.16
CA TYR A 301 10.54 -8.22 -16.77
C TYR A 301 11.88 -7.49 -16.99
N GLY A 302 12.82 -8.08 -17.70
CA GLY A 302 14.15 -7.54 -17.96
C GLY A 302 15.15 -7.90 -16.88
N HIS A 303 15.11 -7.26 -15.75
CA HIS A 303 16.02 -7.51 -14.61
C HIS A 303 15.71 -8.84 -13.88
N ASP A 304 14.47 -9.30 -13.92
CA ASP A 304 14.04 -10.58 -13.37
C ASP A 304 12.96 -11.24 -14.24
N CYS A 305 12.61 -12.46 -13.90
CA CYS A 305 11.48 -13.17 -14.47
C CYS A 305 10.73 -13.97 -13.40
N ALA A 306 9.42 -14.09 -13.58
CA ALA A 306 8.58 -15.01 -12.85
C ALA A 306 8.39 -16.29 -13.67
N VAL A 307 8.68 -17.43 -13.09
CA VAL A 307 8.62 -18.75 -13.71
C VAL A 307 7.57 -19.59 -12.98
N ARG A 308 6.54 -20.01 -13.70
CA ARG A 308 5.55 -20.96 -13.18
C ARG A 308 5.96 -22.36 -13.56
N VAL A 309 6.07 -23.23 -12.58
CA VAL A 309 6.53 -24.60 -12.73
C VAL A 309 5.46 -25.56 -12.21
N LEU A 310 5.08 -26.53 -13.02
CA LEU A 310 4.22 -27.66 -12.63
C LEU A 310 5.11 -28.82 -12.17
N LEU A 311 4.95 -29.21 -10.92
CA LEU A 311 5.62 -30.38 -10.35
C LEU A 311 4.95 -31.68 -10.84
N ASP A 312 5.67 -32.83 -10.71
CA ASP A 312 5.19 -34.13 -11.14
C ASP A 312 3.92 -34.60 -10.37
N ASP A 313 3.66 -34.04 -9.17
CA ASP A 313 2.46 -34.30 -8.38
C ASP A 313 1.25 -33.40 -8.73
N GLY A 314 1.41 -32.54 -9.74
CA GLY A 314 0.38 -31.58 -10.18
C GLY A 314 0.36 -30.25 -9.41
N THR A 315 1.28 -30.03 -8.47
CA THR A 315 1.40 -28.76 -7.74
C THR A 315 2.02 -27.69 -8.63
N SER A 316 1.35 -26.54 -8.80
CA SER A 316 1.91 -25.38 -9.52
C SER A 316 2.62 -24.44 -8.57
N VAL A 317 3.87 -24.10 -8.85
CA VAL A 317 4.74 -23.28 -8.03
C VAL A 317 5.21 -22.06 -8.82
N LEU A 318 5.18 -20.88 -8.20
CA LEU A 318 5.74 -19.65 -8.75
C LEU A 318 7.14 -19.42 -8.16
N ALA A 319 8.14 -19.33 -9.03
CA ALA A 319 9.49 -18.91 -8.67
C ALA A 319 9.82 -17.55 -9.24
N ARG A 320 10.76 -16.83 -8.64
CA ARG A 320 11.30 -15.56 -9.15
C ARG A 320 12.82 -15.66 -9.22
N MET A 321 13.38 -15.38 -10.40
CA MET A 321 14.81 -15.48 -10.64
C MET A 321 15.32 -14.29 -11.47
N ALA A 322 16.65 -14.10 -11.48
CA ALA A 322 17.27 -13.06 -12.31
C ALA A 322 17.02 -13.30 -13.80
N GLY A 323 16.70 -12.25 -14.55
CA GLY A 323 16.31 -12.32 -15.95
C GLY A 323 17.45 -12.65 -16.95
N VAL A 324 18.71 -12.72 -16.49
CA VAL A 324 19.89 -12.91 -17.37
C VAL A 324 19.89 -14.30 -18.05
N ARG A 325 19.46 -15.31 -17.32
CA ARG A 325 19.33 -16.69 -17.83
C ARG A 325 18.09 -17.31 -17.22
N HIS A 326 17.13 -17.64 -18.05
CA HIS A 326 15.86 -18.23 -17.62
C HIS A 326 15.48 -19.41 -18.53
N PRO A 327 14.69 -20.37 -18.04
CA PRO A 327 14.15 -21.46 -18.86
C PRO A 327 13.08 -20.95 -19.82
N GLY A 328 12.71 -21.78 -20.79
CA GLY A 328 11.54 -21.61 -21.65
C GLY A 328 10.35 -22.47 -21.22
N PRO A 329 9.13 -22.18 -21.68
CA PRO A 329 7.99 -23.08 -21.51
C PRO A 329 8.27 -24.46 -22.08
N GLY A 330 7.97 -25.52 -21.31
CA GLY A 330 8.25 -26.94 -21.65
C GLY A 330 9.61 -27.45 -21.16
N ASP A 331 10.50 -26.57 -20.69
CA ASP A 331 11.78 -27.00 -20.12
C ASP A 331 11.59 -27.77 -18.81
N THR A 332 12.41 -28.80 -18.61
CA THR A 332 12.52 -29.49 -17.33
C THR A 332 13.48 -28.72 -16.43
N VAL A 333 13.07 -28.47 -15.20
CA VAL A 333 13.88 -27.78 -14.18
C VAL A 333 13.82 -28.52 -12.85
N HIS A 334 14.79 -28.23 -11.96
CA HIS A 334 14.78 -28.75 -10.60
C HIS A 334 14.62 -27.59 -9.61
N LEU A 335 13.72 -27.77 -8.66
CA LEU A 335 13.36 -26.74 -7.67
C LEU A 335 13.84 -27.13 -6.28
N ARG A 336 14.35 -26.15 -5.55
CA ARG A 336 14.64 -26.26 -4.12
C ARG A 336 14.29 -24.98 -3.41
N VAL A 337 13.89 -25.08 -2.14
CA VAL A 337 13.60 -23.91 -1.30
C VAL A 337 14.87 -23.47 -0.58
N THR A 338 15.12 -22.17 -0.57
CA THR A 338 16.25 -21.55 0.11
C THR A 338 15.77 -20.65 1.25
N GLY A 339 16.56 -20.59 2.33
CA GLY A 339 16.23 -19.79 3.51
C GLY A 339 15.18 -20.42 4.42
N LEU A 340 14.65 -19.62 5.34
CA LEU A 340 13.67 -20.06 6.34
C LEU A 340 12.25 -19.90 5.81
N VAL A 341 11.39 -20.85 6.11
CA VAL A 341 9.98 -20.91 5.70
C VAL A 341 9.09 -20.69 6.90
N ARG A 342 8.11 -19.81 6.78
CA ARG A 342 7.10 -19.61 7.81
C ARG A 342 6.00 -20.66 7.68
N SER A 343 5.59 -21.21 8.82
CA SER A 343 4.47 -22.15 8.90
C SER A 343 3.25 -21.53 9.59
N TYR A 344 2.07 -21.97 9.18
CA TYR A 344 0.79 -21.62 9.81
C TYR A 344 0.06 -22.92 10.17
N HIS A 345 -0.69 -22.91 11.27
CA HIS A 345 -1.61 -24.00 11.52
C HIS A 345 -2.71 -24.02 10.46
N PRO A 346 -3.13 -25.20 9.98
CA PRO A 346 -4.23 -25.30 9.01
C PRO A 346 -5.49 -24.65 9.62
N VAL A 347 -6.19 -23.85 8.83
CA VAL A 347 -7.49 -23.27 9.22
C VAL A 347 -8.47 -24.43 9.39
N GLY A 348 -8.85 -24.75 10.65
CA GLY A 348 -9.80 -25.81 10.96
C GLY A 348 -9.23 -27.05 11.67
N ALA A 349 -7.97 -27.03 12.09
CA ALA A 349 -7.51 -28.02 13.09
C ALA A 349 -8.03 -27.62 14.48
N PRO A 350 -8.61 -28.56 15.28
CA PRO A 350 -9.16 -28.27 16.59
C PRO A 350 -8.09 -27.84 17.60
#